data_54c3d5584381dea0054851336884218e
#
_entry.id   54c3d5584381dea0054851336884218e
#
_cell.length_a   1.000
_cell.length_b   1.000
_cell.length_c   1.000
_cell.angle_alpha   90.00
_cell.angle_beta   90.00
_cell.angle_gamma   90.00
#
_symmetry.space_group_name_H-M   'P 1'
#
loop_
_entity.id
_entity.type
_entity.pdbx_description
1 polymer ?
#
loop_
_entity_poly.entity_id
_entity_poly.type
_entity_poly.pdbx_seq_one_letter_code
_entity_poly.pdbx_strand_id
1 'polypeptide(L)'
;MATNADKKERMKELWGNKQLRQNLLCSCLYWLLGSFNFFLITFYLKRFPGSIYTNSMCYAFADITAFLSSGGVLKFFTIQQGLCFSYSVSVAAGVAYLVFWDAEASWVIPTIVIFSRVGGAMSFNIGYVSVGKLFPPKYVSSVFGVVNMVSHFITVAAPLTAELKDPFPFLIFTANAGFAIFATFGLVELDRAKKTKVGVAKKRKMIEERER
;
A
#
# COMPACT_ATOMS: atom_id res chain seq x y z
N MET A 1 25.89 -3.25 13.09
CA MET A 1 25.27 -3.58 11.78
C MET A 1 24.99 -5.07 11.76
N ALA A 2 23.76 -5.52 11.37
CA ALA A 2 23.47 -6.94 11.26
C ALA A 2 24.25 -7.54 10.09
N THR A 3 24.94 -8.66 10.34
CA THR A 3 25.72 -9.36 9.31
C THR A 3 24.80 -10.00 8.26
N ASN A 4 25.34 -10.32 7.07
CA ASN A 4 24.54 -10.99 6.02
C ASN A 4 24.04 -12.37 6.49
N ALA A 5 24.79 -13.05 7.38
CA ALA A 5 24.38 -14.30 8.02
C ALA A 5 23.13 -14.09 8.89
N ASP A 6 23.10 -13.04 9.74
CA ASP A 6 21.94 -12.72 10.58
C ASP A 6 20.67 -12.41 9.75
N LYS A 7 20.83 -11.74 8.59
CA LYS A 7 19.70 -11.46 7.69
C LYS A 7 19.14 -12.74 7.07
N LYS A 8 20.00 -13.65 6.66
CA LYS A 8 19.60 -14.93 6.06
C LYS A 8 18.87 -15.81 7.07
N GLU A 9 19.36 -15.85 8.31
CA GLU A 9 18.74 -16.61 9.40
C GLU A 9 17.36 -16.06 9.77
N ARG A 10 17.23 -14.73 9.90
CA ARG A 10 15.93 -14.06 10.13
C ARG A 10 14.93 -14.35 9.02
N MET A 11 15.37 -14.38 7.77
CA MET A 11 14.48 -14.68 6.65
C MET A 11 14.04 -16.16 6.70
N LYS A 12 14.93 -17.10 7.03
CA LYS A 12 14.61 -18.52 7.21
C LYS A 12 13.59 -18.72 8.34
N GLU A 13 13.78 -18.04 9.47
CA GLU A 13 12.87 -18.05 10.61
C GLU A 13 11.46 -17.48 10.25
N LEU A 14 11.43 -16.41 9.45
CA LEU A 14 10.21 -15.80 8.96
C LEU A 14 9.42 -16.77 8.06
N TRP A 15 10.10 -17.48 7.16
CA TRP A 15 9.48 -18.50 6.30
C TRP A 15 8.98 -19.73 7.07
N GLY A 16 9.59 -20.08 8.19
CA GLY A 16 9.16 -21.16 9.07
C GLY A 16 7.83 -20.88 9.79
N ASN A 17 7.47 -19.61 10.00
CA ASN A 17 6.23 -19.24 10.65
C ASN A 17 5.11 -18.99 9.62
N LYS A 18 4.07 -19.86 9.64
CA LYS A 18 2.94 -19.80 8.68
C LYS A 18 2.29 -18.42 8.60
N GLN A 19 2.04 -17.78 9.74
CA GLN A 19 1.39 -16.46 9.80
C GLN A 19 2.27 -15.35 9.20
N LEU A 20 3.58 -15.34 9.56
CA LEU A 20 4.50 -14.34 9.04
C LEU A 20 4.73 -14.52 7.53
N ARG A 21 4.82 -15.76 7.06
CA ARG A 21 4.92 -16.07 5.63
C ARG A 21 3.68 -15.61 4.86
N GLN A 22 2.48 -15.90 5.38
CA GLN A 22 1.23 -15.44 4.77
C GLN A 22 1.18 -13.91 4.71
N ASN A 23 1.47 -13.22 5.81
CA ASN A 23 1.54 -11.76 5.83
C ASN A 23 2.56 -11.22 4.83
N LEU A 24 3.74 -11.86 4.69
CA LEU A 24 4.75 -11.43 3.71
C LEU A 24 4.24 -11.55 2.27
N LEU A 25 3.65 -12.68 1.91
CA LEU A 25 3.13 -12.92 0.55
C LEU A 25 2.00 -11.94 0.22
N CYS A 26 1.04 -11.76 1.14
CA CYS A 26 -0.04 -10.79 0.97
C CYS A 26 0.51 -9.36 0.89
N SER A 27 1.52 -9.02 1.72
CA SER A 27 2.17 -7.70 1.68
C SER A 27 2.88 -7.45 0.36
N CYS A 28 3.62 -8.43 -0.17
CA CYS A 28 4.23 -8.33 -1.49
C CYS A 28 3.18 -8.09 -2.57
N LEU A 29 2.06 -8.80 -2.52
CA LEU A 29 1.02 -8.72 -3.54
C LEU A 29 0.29 -7.37 -3.52
N TYR A 30 -0.28 -6.95 -2.38
CA TYR A 30 -1.00 -5.68 -2.35
C TYR A 30 -0.07 -4.48 -2.58
N TRP A 31 1.20 -4.57 -2.11
CA TRP A 31 2.18 -3.50 -2.31
C TRP A 31 2.59 -3.38 -3.77
N LEU A 32 2.83 -4.50 -4.44
CA LEU A 32 3.12 -4.58 -5.87
C LEU A 32 2.00 -3.93 -6.69
N LEU A 33 0.75 -4.33 -6.45
CA LEU A 33 -0.42 -3.80 -7.16
C LEU A 33 -0.67 -2.32 -6.83
N GLY A 34 -0.52 -1.93 -5.55
CA GLY A 34 -0.67 -0.55 -5.10
C GLY A 34 0.39 0.38 -5.67
N SER A 35 1.66 -0.05 -5.66
CA SER A 35 2.76 0.73 -6.25
C SER A 35 2.58 0.91 -7.75
N PHE A 36 2.23 -0.15 -8.46
CA PHE A 36 1.95 -0.07 -9.88
C PHE A 36 0.85 0.95 -10.18
N ASN A 37 -0.28 0.87 -9.48
CA ASN A 37 -1.40 1.80 -9.65
C ASN A 37 -1.02 3.25 -9.31
N PHE A 38 -0.26 3.46 -8.24
CA PHE A 38 0.21 4.79 -7.84
C PHE A 38 1.07 5.44 -8.94
N PHE A 39 2.01 4.68 -9.51
CA PHE A 39 2.87 5.18 -10.58
C PHE A 39 2.11 5.28 -11.92
N LEU A 40 1.21 4.34 -12.22
CA LEU A 40 0.37 4.42 -13.42
C LEU A 40 -0.39 5.74 -13.50
N ILE A 41 -1.07 6.14 -12.42
CA ILE A 41 -1.78 7.42 -12.36
C ILE A 41 -0.82 8.60 -12.44
N THR A 42 0.38 8.49 -11.85
CA THR A 42 1.40 9.55 -11.94
C THR A 42 1.86 9.77 -13.39
N PHE A 43 2.10 8.71 -14.14
CA PHE A 43 2.50 8.83 -15.55
C PHE A 43 1.33 9.21 -16.46
N TYR A 44 0.11 8.88 -16.08
CA TYR A 44 -1.10 9.26 -16.82
C TYR A 44 -1.38 10.77 -16.79
N LEU A 45 -0.79 11.51 -15.83
CA LEU A 45 -0.91 12.96 -15.68
C LEU A 45 -0.67 13.75 -16.98
N LYS A 46 0.30 13.31 -17.80
CA LYS A 46 0.65 13.98 -19.06
C LYS A 46 -0.45 13.99 -20.12
N ARG A 47 -1.49 13.14 -19.96
CA ARG A 47 -2.64 13.06 -20.89
C ARG A 47 -3.71 14.07 -20.59
N PHE A 48 -3.63 14.78 -19.44
CA PHE A 48 -4.63 15.75 -19.11
C PHE A 48 -4.48 17.05 -19.92
N PRO A 49 -5.61 17.62 -20.37
CA PRO A 49 -5.60 18.95 -20.96
C PRO A 49 -5.14 19.99 -19.93
N GLY A 50 -4.53 21.07 -20.42
CA GLY A 50 -4.07 22.18 -19.60
C GLY A 50 -2.58 22.15 -19.30
N SER A 51 -2.17 22.95 -18.30
CA SER A 51 -0.77 23.04 -17.90
C SER A 51 -0.38 21.88 -17.02
N ILE A 52 0.76 21.24 -17.34
CA ILE A 52 1.33 20.16 -16.52
C ILE A 52 1.63 20.63 -15.09
N TYR A 53 1.96 21.93 -14.89
CA TYR A 53 2.18 22.51 -13.58
C TYR A 53 0.92 22.52 -12.73
N THR A 54 -0.20 22.99 -13.30
CA THR A 54 -1.51 23.00 -12.62
C THR A 54 -1.96 21.58 -12.26
N ASN A 55 -1.83 20.64 -13.20
CA ASN A 55 -2.18 19.24 -12.98
C ASN A 55 -1.31 18.61 -11.88
N SER A 56 0.00 18.90 -11.85
CA SER A 56 0.91 18.45 -10.79
C SER A 56 0.56 19.03 -9.42
N MET A 57 0.15 20.30 -9.34
CA MET A 57 -0.34 20.91 -8.11
C MET A 57 -1.61 20.20 -7.59
N CYS A 58 -2.57 19.92 -8.47
CA CYS A 58 -3.76 19.15 -8.09
C CYS A 58 -3.41 17.77 -7.53
N TYR A 59 -2.42 17.08 -8.11
CA TYR A 59 -1.94 15.79 -7.59
C TYR A 59 -1.27 15.94 -6.22
N ALA A 60 -0.48 16.99 -6.01
CA ALA A 60 0.13 17.26 -4.71
C ALA A 60 -0.94 17.49 -3.62
N PHE A 61 -2.00 18.23 -3.92
CA PHE A 61 -3.14 18.38 -3.02
C PHE A 61 -3.87 17.07 -2.76
N ALA A 62 -4.05 16.23 -3.79
CA ALA A 62 -4.62 14.90 -3.64
C ALA A 62 -3.77 14.02 -2.70
N ASP A 63 -2.44 14.06 -2.86
CA ASP A 63 -1.52 13.32 -2.00
C ASP A 63 -1.58 13.81 -0.53
N ILE A 64 -1.59 15.13 -0.28
CA ILE A 64 -1.76 15.69 1.07
C ILE A 64 -3.07 15.22 1.69
N THR A 65 -4.17 15.28 0.93
CA THR A 65 -5.48 14.80 1.38
C THR A 65 -5.45 13.31 1.73
N ALA A 66 -4.79 12.50 0.89
CA ALA A 66 -4.63 11.07 1.13
C ALA A 66 -3.80 10.77 2.39
N PHE A 67 -2.70 11.52 2.63
CA PHE A 67 -1.89 11.39 3.83
C PHE A 67 -2.68 11.68 5.12
N LEU A 68 -3.39 12.80 5.14
CA LEU A 68 -4.21 13.19 6.28
C LEU A 68 -5.34 12.18 6.53
N SER A 69 -6.03 11.77 5.45
CA SER A 69 -7.11 10.79 5.52
C SER A 69 -6.63 9.42 5.98
N SER A 70 -5.46 8.95 5.53
CA SER A 70 -4.89 7.67 5.95
C SER A 70 -4.63 7.60 7.46
N GLY A 71 -4.14 8.71 8.06
CA GLY A 71 -3.96 8.83 9.50
C GLY A 71 -5.29 8.77 10.26
N GLY A 72 -6.35 9.42 9.74
CA GLY A 72 -7.71 9.35 10.28
C GLY A 72 -8.28 7.93 10.21
N VAL A 73 -8.19 7.30 9.05
CA VAL A 73 -8.67 5.92 8.85
C VAL A 73 -8.00 4.95 9.82
N LEU A 74 -6.68 5.04 10.02
CA LEU A 74 -5.93 4.14 10.91
C LEU A 74 -6.20 4.36 12.42
N LYS A 75 -6.92 5.42 12.80
CA LYS A 75 -7.41 5.60 14.19
C LYS A 75 -8.62 4.73 14.48
N PHE A 76 -9.50 4.55 13.50
CA PHE A 76 -10.79 3.87 13.68
C PHE A 76 -10.81 2.46 13.09
N PHE A 77 -9.97 2.19 12.10
CA PHE A 77 -9.94 0.93 11.36
C PHE A 77 -8.64 0.15 11.59
N THR A 78 -8.72 -1.17 11.41
CA THR A 78 -7.56 -2.05 11.35
C THR A 78 -6.77 -1.80 10.05
N ILE A 79 -5.53 -2.29 9.95
CA ILE A 79 -4.74 -2.21 8.71
C ILE A 79 -5.49 -2.81 7.53
N GLN A 80 -6.06 -3.99 7.74
CA GLN A 80 -6.83 -4.69 6.70
C GLN A 80 -8.01 -3.86 6.22
N GLN A 81 -8.82 -3.33 7.13
CA GLN A 81 -9.98 -2.50 6.80
C GLN A 81 -9.57 -1.19 6.11
N GLY A 82 -8.49 -0.56 6.58
CA GLY A 82 -7.97 0.67 5.99
C GLY A 82 -7.47 0.46 4.55
N LEU A 83 -6.76 -0.64 4.28
CA LEU A 83 -6.35 -1.03 2.92
C LEU A 83 -7.57 -1.35 2.04
N CYS A 84 -8.53 -2.14 2.54
CA CYS A 84 -9.77 -2.43 1.81
C CYS A 84 -10.51 -1.15 1.45
N PHE A 85 -10.64 -0.20 2.39
CA PHE A 85 -11.30 1.08 2.15
C PHE A 85 -10.61 1.88 1.05
N SER A 86 -9.28 2.05 1.14
CA SER A 86 -8.52 2.82 0.15
C SER A 86 -8.54 2.20 -1.25
N TYR A 87 -8.42 0.87 -1.35
CA TYR A 87 -8.57 0.19 -2.65
C TYR A 87 -10.00 0.25 -3.18
N SER A 88 -11.02 0.22 -2.31
CA SER A 88 -12.42 0.41 -2.74
C SER A 88 -12.67 1.80 -3.33
N VAL A 89 -12.06 2.85 -2.75
CA VAL A 89 -12.08 4.20 -3.33
C VAL A 89 -11.42 4.20 -4.72
N SER A 90 -10.28 3.50 -4.87
CA SER A 90 -9.60 3.37 -6.16
C SER A 90 -10.46 2.63 -7.19
N VAL A 91 -11.10 1.53 -6.80
CA VAL A 91 -12.02 0.77 -7.68
C VAL A 91 -13.20 1.62 -8.10
N ALA A 92 -13.85 2.32 -7.16
CA ALA A 92 -14.99 3.18 -7.45
C ALA A 92 -14.63 4.30 -8.45
N ALA A 93 -13.48 4.94 -8.24
CA ALA A 93 -12.97 5.96 -9.16
C ALA A 93 -12.59 5.36 -10.52
N GLY A 94 -11.98 4.18 -10.55
CA GLY A 94 -11.65 3.48 -11.79
C GLY A 94 -12.89 3.08 -12.59
N VAL A 95 -13.92 2.55 -11.93
CA VAL A 95 -15.22 2.23 -12.56
C VAL A 95 -15.90 3.51 -13.08
N ALA A 96 -15.89 4.59 -12.29
CA ALA A 96 -16.41 5.88 -12.73
C ALA A 96 -15.69 6.37 -14.00
N TYR A 97 -14.36 6.21 -14.07
CA TYR A 97 -13.62 6.52 -15.30
C TYR A 97 -14.09 5.68 -16.48
N LEU A 98 -14.25 4.37 -16.32
CA LEU A 98 -14.66 3.46 -17.40
C LEU A 98 -16.09 3.75 -17.89
N VAL A 99 -16.94 4.31 -17.04
CA VAL A 99 -18.33 4.72 -17.42
C VAL A 99 -18.33 6.08 -18.13
N PHE A 100 -17.50 7.01 -17.68
CA PHE A 100 -17.52 8.42 -18.13
C PHE A 100 -16.31 8.80 -19.01
N TRP A 101 -15.52 7.83 -19.50
CA TRP A 101 -14.27 8.09 -20.23
C TRP A 101 -14.45 8.97 -21.46
N ASP A 102 -15.64 8.97 -22.07
CA ASP A 102 -16.02 9.76 -23.27
C ASP A 102 -16.93 10.95 -22.91
N ALA A 103 -16.91 11.38 -21.66
CA ALA A 103 -17.77 12.49 -21.22
C ALA A 103 -17.30 13.83 -21.83
N GLU A 104 -18.21 14.57 -22.44
CA GLU A 104 -17.94 15.88 -23.06
C GLU A 104 -17.55 16.96 -22.03
N ALA A 105 -17.97 16.81 -20.77
CA ALA A 105 -17.69 17.77 -19.72
C ALA A 105 -16.21 17.72 -19.29
N SER A 106 -15.47 18.79 -19.58
CA SER A 106 -14.01 18.88 -19.40
C SER A 106 -13.51 18.70 -17.96
N TRP A 107 -14.36 18.83 -16.95
CA TRP A 107 -14.03 18.70 -15.53
C TRP A 107 -14.26 17.30 -14.96
N VAL A 108 -15.05 16.45 -15.64
CA VAL A 108 -15.42 15.09 -15.13
C VAL A 108 -14.21 14.19 -15.03
N ILE A 109 -13.47 14.04 -16.11
CA ILE A 109 -12.29 13.14 -16.16
C ILE A 109 -11.21 13.57 -15.17
N PRO A 110 -10.77 14.85 -15.12
CA PRO A 110 -9.80 15.29 -14.11
C PRO A 110 -10.24 15.01 -12.67
N THR A 111 -11.51 15.22 -12.35
CA THR A 111 -12.06 14.97 -11.02
C THR A 111 -11.96 13.49 -10.64
N ILE A 112 -12.39 12.59 -11.53
CA ILE A 112 -12.33 11.14 -11.32
C ILE A 112 -10.86 10.69 -11.09
N VAL A 113 -9.92 11.22 -11.86
CA VAL A 113 -8.50 10.85 -11.72
C VAL A 113 -7.91 11.39 -10.42
N ILE A 114 -8.31 12.57 -9.95
CA ILE A 114 -7.91 13.05 -8.62
C ILE A 114 -8.40 12.08 -7.53
N PHE A 115 -9.63 11.60 -7.58
CA PHE A 115 -10.13 10.59 -6.63
C PHE A 115 -9.38 9.26 -6.75
N SER A 116 -9.04 8.82 -7.96
CA SER A 116 -8.19 7.65 -8.19
C SER A 116 -6.81 7.83 -7.52
N ARG A 117 -6.26 9.04 -7.62
CA ARG A 117 -4.99 9.41 -6.97
C ARG A 117 -5.09 9.36 -5.45
N VAL A 118 -6.15 9.92 -4.86
CA VAL A 118 -6.38 9.88 -3.41
C VAL A 118 -6.45 8.45 -2.90
N GLY A 119 -7.24 7.58 -3.54
CA GLY A 119 -7.34 6.16 -3.16
C GLY A 119 -5.99 5.43 -3.25
N GLY A 120 -5.26 5.62 -4.37
CA GLY A 120 -3.94 5.03 -4.57
C GLY A 120 -2.90 5.52 -3.57
N ALA A 121 -2.81 6.82 -3.32
CA ALA A 121 -1.87 7.40 -2.36
C ALA A 121 -2.21 6.98 -0.92
N MET A 122 -3.49 6.89 -0.56
CA MET A 122 -3.91 6.42 0.75
C MET A 122 -3.55 4.95 0.98
N SER A 123 -3.76 4.07 -0.01
CA SER A 123 -3.36 2.65 0.09
C SER A 123 -1.85 2.51 0.23
N PHE A 124 -1.07 3.32 -0.47
CA PHE A 124 0.37 3.36 -0.40
C PHE A 124 0.86 3.77 1.00
N ASN A 125 0.28 4.82 1.59
CA ASN A 125 0.60 5.29 2.94
C ASN A 125 0.27 4.25 4.01
N ILE A 126 -0.92 3.65 3.95
CA ILE A 126 -1.34 2.59 4.88
C ILE A 126 -0.40 1.38 4.72
N GLY A 127 0.03 1.08 3.50
CA GLY A 127 1.03 0.05 3.21
C GLY A 127 2.32 0.25 4.00
N TYR A 128 2.90 1.46 4.01
CA TYR A 128 4.10 1.76 4.82
C TYR A 128 3.89 1.49 6.32
N VAL A 129 2.76 1.91 6.86
CA VAL A 129 2.44 1.70 8.28
C VAL A 129 2.19 0.21 8.59
N SER A 130 1.64 -0.53 7.62
CA SER A 130 1.26 -1.93 7.79
C SER A 130 2.43 -2.84 8.15
N VAL A 131 3.60 -2.64 7.52
CA VAL A 131 4.79 -3.47 7.79
C VAL A 131 5.17 -3.42 9.27
N GLY A 132 5.11 -2.24 9.91
CA GLY A 132 5.40 -2.09 11.34
C GLY A 132 4.36 -2.74 12.27
N LYS A 133 3.11 -2.92 11.80
CA LYS A 133 2.03 -3.54 12.58
C LYS A 133 1.89 -5.04 12.33
N LEU A 134 2.17 -5.51 11.10
CA LEU A 134 2.03 -6.90 10.69
C LEU A 134 3.24 -7.77 11.06
N PHE A 135 4.41 -7.16 11.29
CA PHE A 135 5.64 -7.91 11.57
C PHE A 135 6.28 -7.48 12.90
N PRO A 136 6.94 -8.42 13.62
CA PRO A 136 7.76 -8.09 14.78
C PRO A 136 8.91 -7.16 14.38
N PRO A 137 9.37 -6.25 15.29
CA PRO A 137 10.42 -5.26 14.99
C PRO A 137 11.69 -5.85 14.37
N LYS A 138 12.07 -7.08 14.75
CA LYS A 138 13.26 -7.76 14.23
C LYS A 138 13.23 -8.05 12.73
N TYR A 139 12.02 -8.12 12.12
CA TYR A 139 11.84 -8.46 10.70
C TYR A 139 11.49 -7.26 9.83
N VAL A 140 11.03 -6.15 10.42
CA VAL A 140 10.47 -4.98 9.69
C VAL A 140 11.40 -4.50 8.58
N SER A 141 12.68 -4.30 8.87
CA SER A 141 13.65 -3.81 7.87
C SER A 141 13.84 -4.80 6.70
N SER A 142 13.93 -6.11 6.99
CA SER A 142 14.11 -7.13 5.95
C SER A 142 12.86 -7.28 5.10
N VAL A 143 11.69 -7.29 5.73
CA VAL A 143 10.39 -7.36 5.03
C VAL A 143 10.20 -6.14 4.13
N PHE A 144 10.49 -4.94 4.66
CA PHE A 144 10.38 -3.70 3.91
C PHE A 144 11.27 -3.71 2.66
N GLY A 145 12.50 -4.21 2.79
CA GLY A 145 13.41 -4.37 1.65
C GLY A 145 12.87 -5.31 0.58
N VAL A 146 12.36 -6.49 0.98
CA VAL A 146 11.79 -7.47 0.04
C VAL A 146 10.54 -6.93 -0.66
N VAL A 147 9.62 -6.34 0.09
CA VAL A 147 8.36 -5.81 -0.45
C VAL A 147 8.63 -4.68 -1.45
N ASN A 148 9.54 -3.75 -1.14
CA ASN A 148 9.92 -2.70 -2.09
C ASN A 148 10.63 -3.25 -3.32
N MET A 149 11.55 -4.20 -3.15
CA MET A 149 12.26 -4.81 -4.28
C MET A 149 11.28 -5.46 -5.27
N VAL A 150 10.35 -6.26 -4.76
CA VAL A 150 9.33 -6.93 -5.59
C VAL A 150 8.43 -5.91 -6.30
N SER A 151 8.01 -4.83 -5.61
CA SER A 151 7.14 -3.81 -6.19
C SER A 151 7.82 -3.03 -7.31
N HIS A 152 9.10 -2.68 -7.17
CA HIS A 152 9.81 -1.90 -8.18
C HIS A 152 9.99 -2.63 -9.51
N PHE A 153 10.11 -3.96 -9.50
CA PHE A 153 10.19 -4.72 -10.76
C PHE A 153 8.97 -4.50 -11.65
N ILE A 154 7.76 -4.51 -11.09
CA ILE A 154 6.55 -4.36 -11.89
C ILE A 154 6.23 -2.90 -12.20
N THR A 155 6.70 -1.97 -11.36
CA THR A 155 6.47 -0.53 -11.54
C THR A 155 7.11 0.00 -12.82
N VAL A 156 8.16 -0.67 -13.34
CA VAL A 156 8.78 -0.36 -14.64
C VAL A 156 7.76 -0.46 -15.79
N ALA A 157 6.73 -1.29 -15.66
CA ALA A 157 5.69 -1.41 -16.68
C ALA A 157 4.63 -0.29 -16.60
N ALA A 158 4.57 0.50 -15.51
CA ALA A 158 3.57 1.54 -15.33
C ALA A 158 3.59 2.64 -16.40
N PRO A 159 4.76 3.23 -16.78
CA PRO A 159 4.81 4.21 -17.86
C PRO A 159 4.35 3.63 -19.21
N LEU A 160 4.71 2.38 -19.53
CA LEU A 160 4.28 1.71 -20.74
C LEU A 160 2.76 1.51 -20.76
N THR A 161 2.19 1.13 -19.62
CA THR A 161 0.74 0.97 -19.49
C THR A 161 0.03 2.33 -19.61
N ALA A 162 0.61 3.41 -19.10
CA ALA A 162 0.05 4.76 -19.24
C ALA A 162 -0.01 5.26 -20.68
N GLU A 163 0.80 4.69 -21.59
CA GLU A 163 0.78 5.03 -23.03
C GLU A 163 -0.29 4.27 -23.82
N LEU A 164 -0.93 3.27 -23.25
CA LEU A 164 -2.00 2.53 -23.93
C LEU A 164 -3.17 3.47 -24.25
N LYS A 165 -3.92 3.13 -25.29
CA LYS A 165 -5.12 3.87 -25.69
C LYS A 165 -6.19 3.77 -24.59
N ASP A 166 -6.90 4.88 -24.35
CA ASP A 166 -8.05 4.87 -23.44
C ASP A 166 -9.16 3.94 -23.98
N PRO A 167 -9.87 3.21 -23.08
CA PRO A 167 -9.80 3.24 -21.60
C PRO A 167 -8.86 2.18 -20.95
N PHE A 168 -7.96 1.52 -21.70
CA PHE A 168 -7.15 0.40 -21.22
C PHE A 168 -6.32 0.69 -19.95
N PRO A 169 -5.66 1.87 -19.77
CA PRO A 169 -4.92 2.17 -18.55
C PRO A 169 -5.79 2.07 -17.29
N PHE A 170 -7.01 2.60 -17.36
CA PHE A 170 -7.95 2.57 -16.24
C PHE A 170 -8.62 1.22 -16.04
N LEU A 171 -8.77 0.41 -17.09
CA LEU A 171 -9.19 -0.98 -16.97
C LEU A 171 -8.18 -1.78 -16.13
N ILE A 172 -6.89 -1.65 -16.44
CA ILE A 172 -5.80 -2.32 -15.71
C ILE A 172 -5.71 -1.76 -14.27
N PHE A 173 -5.83 -0.43 -14.09
CA PHE A 173 -5.86 0.19 -12.78
C PHE A 173 -6.97 -0.37 -11.89
N THR A 174 -8.18 -0.47 -12.43
CA THR A 174 -9.37 -0.95 -11.69
C THR A 174 -9.25 -2.44 -11.35
N ALA A 175 -8.81 -3.25 -12.30
CA ALA A 175 -8.56 -4.67 -12.08
C ALA A 175 -7.50 -4.90 -10.97
N ASN A 176 -6.37 -4.20 -11.05
CA ASN A 176 -5.31 -4.28 -10.04
C ASN A 176 -5.79 -3.85 -8.65
N ALA A 177 -6.57 -2.77 -8.54
CA ALA A 177 -7.14 -2.34 -7.27
C ALA A 177 -8.11 -3.39 -6.70
N GLY A 178 -8.92 -4.03 -7.55
CA GLY A 178 -9.79 -5.13 -7.17
C GLY A 178 -9.00 -6.34 -6.66
N PHE A 179 -7.96 -6.77 -7.35
CA PHE A 179 -7.08 -7.85 -6.89
C PHE A 179 -6.36 -7.51 -5.57
N ALA A 180 -5.97 -6.24 -5.38
CA ALA A 180 -5.36 -5.80 -4.13
C ALA A 180 -6.31 -5.93 -2.94
N ILE A 181 -7.62 -5.72 -3.11
CA ILE A 181 -8.61 -5.97 -2.06
C ILE A 181 -8.57 -7.45 -1.63
N PHE A 182 -8.57 -8.40 -2.58
CA PHE A 182 -8.46 -9.82 -2.24
C PHE A 182 -7.18 -10.16 -1.49
N ALA A 183 -6.05 -9.55 -1.88
CA ALA A 183 -4.79 -9.75 -1.18
C ALA A 183 -4.84 -9.27 0.28
N THR A 184 -5.61 -8.22 0.59
CA THR A 184 -5.74 -7.72 1.97
C THR A 184 -6.51 -8.65 2.90
N PHE A 185 -7.43 -9.46 2.38
CA PHE A 185 -8.16 -10.45 3.21
C PHE A 185 -7.26 -11.52 3.82
N GLY A 186 -6.12 -11.79 3.20
CA GLY A 186 -5.12 -12.72 3.74
C GLY A 186 -4.27 -12.15 4.89
N LEU A 187 -4.38 -10.86 5.22
CA LEU A 187 -3.57 -10.23 6.26
C LEU A 187 -4.07 -10.58 7.66
N VAL A 188 -3.14 -10.94 8.53
CA VAL A 188 -3.44 -11.25 9.94
C VAL A 188 -2.63 -10.32 10.83
N GLU A 189 -3.29 -9.38 11.51
CA GLU A 189 -2.62 -8.44 12.42
C GLU A 189 -2.03 -9.19 13.62
N LEU A 190 -0.81 -8.83 13.99
CA LEU A 190 -0.19 -9.32 15.22
C LEU A 190 -0.93 -8.70 16.41
N ASP A 191 -1.57 -9.55 17.21
CA ASP A 191 -2.34 -9.16 18.38
C ASP A 191 -1.47 -8.32 19.33
N ARG A 192 -1.81 -7.03 19.47
CA ARG A 192 -1.09 -6.10 20.36
C ARG A 192 -1.08 -6.58 21.82
N ALA A 193 -2.12 -7.30 22.24
CA ALA A 193 -2.22 -7.89 23.57
C ALA A 193 -1.13 -8.95 23.83
N LYS A 194 -0.74 -9.76 22.81
CA LYS A 194 0.39 -10.69 22.93
C LYS A 194 1.73 -9.95 23.03
N LYS A 195 1.91 -8.85 22.26
CA LYS A 195 3.14 -8.03 22.34
C LYS A 195 3.32 -7.41 23.72
N THR A 196 2.26 -6.89 24.32
CA THR A 196 2.30 -6.28 25.66
C THR A 196 2.56 -7.32 26.74
N LYS A 197 1.89 -8.47 26.70
CA LYS A 197 2.10 -9.56 27.67
C LYS A 197 3.53 -10.13 27.62
N VAL A 198 4.08 -10.36 26.42
CA VAL A 198 5.47 -10.85 26.26
C VAL A 198 6.48 -9.79 26.70
N GLY A 199 6.26 -8.52 26.40
CA GLY A 199 7.12 -7.42 26.85
C GLY A 199 7.11 -7.25 28.37
N VAL A 200 5.95 -7.32 29.01
CA VAL A 200 5.78 -7.24 30.47
C VAL A 200 6.41 -8.45 31.16
N ALA A 201 6.21 -9.66 30.63
CA ALA A 201 6.80 -10.88 31.17
C ALA A 201 8.33 -10.87 31.09
N LYS A 202 8.90 -10.37 29.97
CA LYS A 202 10.37 -10.23 29.81
C LYS A 202 10.94 -9.17 30.76
N LYS A 203 10.21 -8.07 30.97
CA LYS A 203 10.62 -7.01 31.90
C LYS A 203 10.58 -7.50 33.37
N ARG A 204 9.58 -8.30 33.75
CA ARG A 204 9.54 -8.95 35.08
C ARG A 204 10.72 -9.89 35.29
N LYS A 205 11.02 -10.78 34.34
CA LYS A 205 12.18 -11.68 34.46
C LYS A 205 13.51 -10.94 34.61
N MET A 206 13.71 -9.84 33.87
CA MET A 206 14.94 -9.04 34.01
C MET A 206 15.03 -8.31 35.35
N ILE A 207 13.91 -7.96 35.97
CA ILE A 207 13.90 -7.36 37.31
C ILE A 207 14.23 -8.42 38.36
N GLU A 208 13.62 -9.61 38.28
CA GLU A 208 13.91 -10.74 39.17
C GLU A 208 15.36 -11.25 39.08
N GLU A 209 15.98 -11.19 37.88
CA GLU A 209 17.39 -11.52 37.67
C GLU A 209 18.35 -10.44 38.22
N ARG A 210 17.92 -9.19 38.36
CA ARG A 210 18.72 -8.10 38.97
C ARG A 210 18.62 -8.06 40.51
N GLU A 211 17.56 -8.61 41.08
CA GLU A 211 17.32 -8.67 42.49
C GLU A 211 17.90 -9.94 43.17
N ARG A 212 18.44 -10.91 42.36
CA ARG A 212 19.21 -12.06 42.80
C ARG A 212 20.71 -11.79 42.71
#